data_a24dfe251f5dd8dfd6bb7e403909340d
#
_entry.id   a24dfe251f5dd8dfd6bb7e403909340d
#
_cell.length_a   1.000
_cell.length_b   1.000
_cell.length_c   1.000
_cell.angle_alpha   90.00
_cell.angle_beta   90.00
_cell.angle_gamma   90.00
#
_symmetry.space_group_name_H-M   'P 1'
#
loop_
_entity.id
_entity.type
_entity.pdbx_description
1 polymer ?
#
loop_
_entity_poly.entity_id
_entity_poly.type
_entity_poly.pdbx_seq_one_letter_code
_entity_poly.pdbx_strand_id
1 'polypeptide(L)'
;DPVERDRLLTAFLSQRYADPPLLVIPLDLPHPRTLGGLYVAARYTPGGQAGGLVDLFQARMCIRLNDHELLPEWASFVRGVVDCPDLQPTAARDNVLRDSAYYALRDALGKTIVAALLNLAVHDRPRFLRLCDWHNDALKGMAAQHQEFGAAVLDFLPFATSQGQLTLPDYLARQSPGANGKRLLYFFTHEADANQFYPLCQAHGILGINAGGAFDETLLRHYVSQHPGQVELKPLDRLDNSALYPPLDAAAQLRYAPLIRAMDRALAEAEAPARAQIRQFQPAHLSAVVLSGQRLTAFDQMEQMLEKSLLMNELAELAGEVRDRLRRQPLDLLLNAAHPLVQRLGELADPDH
;
A
#
# COMPACT_ATOMS: atom_id res chain seq x y z
N ASP A 1 -39.75 5.87 -7.00
CA ASP A 1 -39.22 4.64 -6.44
C ASP A 1 -37.66 4.69 -6.48
N PRO A 2 -36.98 4.57 -5.35
CA PRO A 2 -35.51 4.59 -5.29
C PRO A 2 -34.83 3.51 -6.18
N VAL A 3 -35.43 2.34 -6.27
CA VAL A 3 -34.88 1.23 -7.07
C VAL A 3 -34.91 1.56 -8.56
N GLU A 4 -36.01 2.13 -9.04
CA GLU A 4 -36.13 2.53 -10.43
C GLU A 4 -35.20 3.72 -10.76
N ARG A 5 -35.05 4.68 -9.84
CA ARG A 5 -34.10 5.76 -9.97
C ARG A 5 -32.66 5.23 -10.12
N ASP A 6 -32.26 4.31 -9.26
CA ASP A 6 -30.91 3.73 -9.27
C ASP A 6 -30.66 2.91 -10.54
N ARG A 7 -31.68 2.21 -11.03
CA ARG A 7 -31.63 1.49 -12.30
C ARG A 7 -31.42 2.43 -13.50
N LEU A 8 -32.20 3.50 -13.56
CA LEU A 8 -32.11 4.50 -14.64
C LEU A 8 -30.79 5.27 -14.57
N LEU A 9 -30.33 5.62 -13.38
CA LEU A 9 -29.06 6.29 -13.18
C LEU A 9 -27.88 5.38 -13.61
N THR A 10 -27.89 4.11 -13.24
CA THR A 10 -26.89 3.13 -13.64
C THR A 10 -26.84 2.97 -15.16
N ALA A 11 -28.00 2.87 -15.81
CA ALA A 11 -28.09 2.76 -17.27
C ALA A 11 -27.55 4.02 -17.96
N PHE A 12 -27.92 5.19 -17.49
CA PHE A 12 -27.43 6.47 -18.02
C PHE A 12 -25.92 6.63 -17.88
N LEU A 13 -25.37 6.38 -16.69
CA LEU A 13 -23.93 6.51 -16.43
C LEU A 13 -23.12 5.49 -17.24
N SER A 14 -23.61 4.24 -17.38
CA SER A 14 -22.95 3.22 -18.19
C SER A 14 -22.92 3.60 -19.66
N GLN A 15 -23.99 4.22 -20.19
CA GLN A 15 -24.03 4.72 -21.55
C GLN A 15 -23.10 5.93 -21.74
N ARG A 16 -23.08 6.86 -20.78
CA ARG A 16 -22.28 8.09 -20.85
C ARG A 16 -20.79 7.83 -20.82
N TYR A 17 -20.33 6.85 -20.02
CA TYR A 17 -18.91 6.59 -19.78
C TYR A 17 -18.39 5.28 -20.40
N ALA A 18 -19.25 4.51 -21.03
CA ALA A 18 -18.93 3.26 -21.75
C ALA A 18 -18.30 2.12 -20.92
N ASP A 19 -18.11 2.30 -19.62
CA ASP A 19 -17.56 1.30 -18.71
C ASP A 19 -18.63 0.82 -17.71
N PRO A 20 -18.70 -0.48 -17.39
CA PRO A 20 -19.63 -0.95 -16.37
C PRO A 20 -19.24 -0.40 -15.00
N PRO A 21 -20.17 0.18 -14.21
CA PRO A 21 -19.87 0.72 -12.90
C PRO A 21 -19.63 -0.40 -11.88
N LEU A 22 -18.57 -0.26 -11.08
CA LEU A 22 -18.37 -1.05 -9.87
C LEU A 22 -19.25 -0.56 -8.72
N LEU A 23 -19.44 0.75 -8.64
CA LEU A 23 -20.27 1.40 -7.64
C LEU A 23 -21.00 2.57 -8.29
N VAL A 24 -22.29 2.70 -8.03
CA VAL A 24 -23.10 3.88 -8.36
C VAL A 24 -23.53 4.54 -7.06
N ILE A 25 -23.37 5.85 -6.96
CA ILE A 25 -23.68 6.66 -5.79
C ILE A 25 -24.73 7.69 -6.22
N PRO A 26 -26.03 7.47 -5.92
CA PRO A 26 -27.07 8.45 -6.20
C PRO A 26 -26.84 9.72 -5.37
N LEU A 27 -27.01 10.87 -6.01
CA LEU A 27 -26.94 12.18 -5.35
C LEU A 27 -28.34 12.75 -5.17
N ASP A 28 -28.69 13.05 -3.92
CA ASP A 28 -29.91 13.76 -3.53
C ASP A 28 -29.60 14.50 -2.22
N LEU A 29 -28.84 15.60 -2.36
CA LEU A 29 -28.36 16.37 -1.22
C LEU A 29 -29.26 17.58 -1.00
N PRO A 30 -29.69 17.86 0.25
CA PRO A 30 -30.56 19.01 0.55
C PRO A 30 -29.77 20.33 0.55
N HIS A 31 -28.51 20.35 0.99
CA HIS A 31 -27.69 21.55 1.09
C HIS A 31 -26.19 21.25 0.81
N PRO A 32 -25.57 21.87 -0.22
CA PRO A 32 -26.26 22.57 -1.32
C PRO A 32 -27.19 21.60 -2.05
N ARG A 33 -28.33 22.10 -2.52
CA ARG A 33 -29.29 21.26 -3.24
C ARG A 33 -28.64 20.65 -4.48
N THR A 34 -28.50 19.33 -4.49
CA THR A 34 -27.73 18.64 -5.53
C THR A 34 -28.44 17.36 -5.95
N LEU A 35 -28.61 17.19 -7.24
CA LEU A 35 -29.15 15.97 -7.84
C LEU A 35 -28.13 15.38 -8.81
N GLY A 36 -28.20 14.09 -9.06
CA GLY A 36 -27.34 13.42 -10.02
C GLY A 36 -26.86 12.05 -9.57
N GLY A 37 -25.65 11.71 -9.98
CA GLY A 37 -25.03 10.46 -9.56
C GLY A 37 -23.55 10.43 -9.85
N LEU A 38 -22.82 9.81 -8.93
CA LEU A 38 -21.43 9.50 -9.11
C LEU A 38 -21.27 8.00 -9.37
N TYR A 39 -20.17 7.64 -10.00
CA TYR A 39 -19.89 6.25 -10.25
C TYR A 39 -18.39 5.96 -10.25
N VAL A 40 -18.03 4.74 -9.86
CA VAL A 40 -16.68 4.21 -9.92
C VAL A 40 -16.63 3.17 -11.03
N ALA A 41 -15.77 3.40 -12.04
CA ALA A 41 -15.59 2.47 -13.14
C ALA A 41 -14.78 1.23 -12.75
N ALA A 42 -14.95 0.14 -13.51
CA ALA A 42 -14.13 -1.06 -13.39
C ALA A 42 -12.70 -0.85 -13.93
N ARG A 43 -12.45 0.19 -14.72
CA ARG A 43 -11.13 0.45 -15.31
C ARG A 43 -10.59 1.78 -14.79
N TYR A 44 -9.33 1.74 -14.37
CA TYR A 44 -8.53 2.92 -14.09
C TYR A 44 -7.66 3.22 -15.31
N THR A 45 -7.68 4.47 -15.79
CA THR A 45 -6.77 4.92 -16.85
C THR A 45 -5.59 5.62 -16.17
N PRO A 46 -4.41 4.98 -16.05
CA PRO A 46 -3.22 5.64 -15.51
C PRO A 46 -2.86 6.84 -16.38
N GLY A 47 -2.52 7.97 -15.76
CA GLY A 47 -2.12 9.19 -16.49
C GLY A 47 -3.27 10.12 -16.88
N GLY A 48 -4.49 9.86 -16.40
CA GLY A 48 -5.58 10.85 -16.42
C GLY A 48 -5.25 12.06 -15.55
N GLN A 49 -5.85 13.22 -15.87
CA GLN A 49 -5.70 14.45 -15.08
C GLN A 49 -6.01 14.18 -13.61
N ALA A 50 -5.29 14.85 -12.70
CA ALA A 50 -5.58 14.78 -11.27
C ALA A 50 -7.02 15.20 -10.99
N GLY A 51 -7.74 14.39 -10.19
CA GLY A 51 -9.14 14.60 -9.83
C GLY A 51 -10.13 13.73 -10.62
N GLY A 52 -11.30 13.51 -10.02
CA GLY A 52 -12.41 12.80 -10.67
C GLY A 52 -13.05 13.66 -11.76
N LEU A 53 -13.77 13.03 -12.68
CA LEU A 53 -14.40 13.71 -13.82
C LEU A 53 -15.92 13.76 -13.64
N VAL A 54 -16.49 14.96 -13.55
CA VAL A 54 -17.94 15.14 -13.49
C VAL A 54 -18.45 16.12 -14.56
N ASP A 55 -19.61 15.82 -15.11
CA ASP A 55 -20.35 16.76 -15.92
C ASP A 55 -21.16 17.65 -14.98
N LEU A 56 -20.83 18.93 -14.94
CA LEU A 56 -21.44 19.92 -14.05
C LEU A 56 -22.60 20.66 -14.71
N PHE A 57 -23.74 20.62 -14.04
CA PHE A 57 -24.96 21.33 -14.42
C PHE A 57 -25.35 22.31 -13.32
N GLN A 58 -25.99 23.37 -13.71
CA GLN A 58 -26.65 24.34 -12.83
C GLN A 58 -28.07 24.53 -13.31
N ALA A 59 -29.06 24.10 -12.50
CA ALA A 59 -30.47 24.14 -12.83
C ALA A 59 -30.77 23.53 -14.24
N ARG A 60 -30.21 22.34 -14.50
CA ARG A 60 -30.29 21.57 -15.76
C ARG A 60 -29.58 22.21 -16.96
N MET A 61 -28.87 23.30 -16.77
CA MET A 61 -28.01 23.90 -17.80
C MET A 61 -26.59 23.32 -17.65
N CYS A 62 -26.05 22.75 -18.73
CA CYS A 62 -24.66 22.29 -18.74
C CYS A 62 -23.73 23.49 -18.63
N ILE A 63 -22.90 23.50 -17.59
CA ILE A 63 -21.88 24.50 -17.36
C ILE A 63 -20.54 23.98 -17.87
N ARG A 64 -20.17 22.76 -17.48
CA ARG A 64 -18.87 22.19 -17.85
C ARG A 64 -18.96 20.67 -17.96
N LEU A 65 -18.41 20.13 -19.06
CA LEU A 65 -18.23 18.70 -19.21
C LEU A 65 -16.84 18.30 -18.72
N ASN A 66 -16.74 17.13 -18.11
CA ASN A 66 -15.50 16.56 -17.57
C ASN A 66 -14.76 17.53 -16.62
N ASP A 67 -15.51 18.19 -15.72
CA ASP A 67 -14.90 19.00 -14.68
C ASP A 67 -14.06 18.11 -13.74
N HIS A 68 -12.82 18.50 -13.50
CA HIS A 68 -11.85 17.77 -12.65
C HIS A 68 -11.53 18.51 -11.35
N GLU A 69 -12.19 19.63 -11.08
CA GLU A 69 -11.90 20.49 -9.93
C GLU A 69 -12.97 20.40 -8.84
N LEU A 70 -14.20 20.01 -9.21
CA LEU A 70 -15.31 19.94 -8.27
C LEU A 70 -15.16 18.83 -7.23
N LEU A 71 -14.68 17.66 -7.63
CA LEU A 71 -14.44 16.57 -6.67
C LEU A 71 -13.15 16.82 -5.87
N PRO A 72 -13.03 16.29 -4.65
CA PRO A 72 -11.77 16.25 -3.93
C PRO A 72 -10.67 15.58 -4.77
N GLU A 73 -9.43 16.01 -4.63
CA GLU A 73 -8.28 15.48 -5.40
C GLU A 73 -8.11 13.96 -5.26
N TRP A 74 -8.39 13.44 -4.08
CA TRP A 74 -8.33 12.02 -3.80
C TRP A 74 -9.42 11.19 -4.51
N ALA A 75 -10.47 11.82 -5.05
CA ALA A 75 -11.56 11.16 -5.77
C ALA A 75 -11.27 10.95 -7.27
N SER A 76 -10.00 10.83 -7.67
CA SER A 76 -9.56 10.69 -9.07
C SER A 76 -10.17 9.50 -9.83
N PHE A 77 -10.60 8.47 -9.11
CA PHE A 77 -11.25 7.28 -9.64
C PHE A 77 -12.78 7.42 -9.81
N VAL A 78 -13.35 8.56 -9.44
CA VAL A 78 -14.80 8.81 -9.47
C VAL A 78 -15.17 9.64 -10.70
N ARG A 79 -16.29 9.30 -11.33
CA ARG A 79 -16.92 10.04 -12.40
C ARG A 79 -18.36 10.32 -12.07
N GLY A 80 -19.02 11.19 -12.82
CA GLY A 80 -20.44 11.41 -12.57
C GLY A 80 -21.06 12.60 -13.28
N VAL A 81 -22.31 12.84 -12.90
CA VAL A 81 -23.10 13.99 -13.33
C VAL A 81 -23.67 14.66 -12.08
N VAL A 82 -23.46 15.95 -11.97
CA VAL A 82 -23.87 16.75 -10.81
C VAL A 82 -24.66 17.96 -11.28
N ASP A 83 -25.90 18.08 -10.85
CA ASP A 83 -26.75 19.29 -11.04
C ASP A 83 -26.94 19.96 -9.69
N CYS A 84 -26.41 21.17 -9.55
CA CYS A 84 -26.49 21.96 -8.33
C CYS A 84 -27.02 23.36 -8.66
N PRO A 85 -28.35 23.64 -8.48
CA PRO A 85 -28.94 24.94 -8.72
C PRO A 85 -28.41 26.08 -7.85
N ASP A 86 -27.82 25.73 -6.68
CA ASP A 86 -27.32 26.73 -5.71
C ASP A 86 -25.96 27.33 -6.13
N LEU A 87 -25.28 26.76 -7.13
CA LEU A 87 -24.04 27.31 -7.66
C LEU A 87 -24.28 28.55 -8.49
N GLN A 88 -23.37 29.52 -8.42
CA GLN A 88 -23.42 30.73 -9.22
C GLN A 88 -22.53 30.59 -10.47
N PRO A 89 -23.07 30.67 -11.68
CA PRO A 89 -22.24 30.60 -12.89
C PRO A 89 -21.42 31.90 -13.05
N THR A 90 -20.28 31.76 -13.74
CA THR A 90 -19.50 32.92 -14.22
C THR A 90 -20.31 33.73 -15.25
N ALA A 91 -19.90 34.95 -15.52
CA ALA A 91 -20.53 35.79 -16.53
C ALA A 91 -20.55 35.13 -17.93
N ALA A 92 -19.51 34.36 -18.25
CA ALA A 92 -19.40 33.60 -19.50
C ALA A 92 -20.22 32.30 -19.50
N ARG A 93 -20.70 31.87 -18.34
CA ARG A 93 -21.45 30.59 -18.13
C ARG A 93 -20.67 29.32 -18.55
N ASP A 94 -19.39 29.40 -18.55
CA ASP A 94 -18.45 28.31 -18.85
C ASP A 94 -17.83 27.66 -17.59
N ASN A 95 -18.10 28.27 -16.43
CA ASN A 95 -17.66 27.80 -15.14
C ASN A 95 -18.59 28.32 -14.03
N VAL A 96 -18.32 27.92 -12.78
CA VAL A 96 -18.99 28.41 -11.59
C VAL A 96 -18.04 29.19 -10.70
N LEU A 97 -18.59 30.13 -9.92
CA LEU A 97 -17.81 30.87 -8.93
C LEU A 97 -17.38 29.93 -7.80
N ARG A 98 -16.14 30.07 -7.37
CA ARG A 98 -15.57 29.32 -6.22
C ARG A 98 -15.90 30.02 -4.91
N ASP A 99 -17.19 30.08 -4.62
CA ASP A 99 -17.75 30.67 -3.41
C ASP A 99 -17.98 29.62 -2.31
N SER A 100 -18.65 30.02 -1.24
CA SER A 100 -19.00 29.13 -0.13
C SER A 100 -19.88 27.95 -0.55
N ALA A 101 -20.77 28.14 -1.52
CA ALA A 101 -21.65 27.07 -2.02
C ALA A 101 -20.82 26.01 -2.80
N TYR A 102 -19.86 26.47 -3.60
CA TYR A 102 -18.95 25.56 -4.31
C TYR A 102 -18.14 24.67 -3.35
N TYR A 103 -17.51 25.26 -2.34
CA TYR A 103 -16.72 24.49 -1.37
C TYR A 103 -17.58 23.60 -0.49
N ALA A 104 -18.79 24.03 -0.12
CA ALA A 104 -19.73 23.20 0.60
C ALA A 104 -20.20 22.01 -0.23
N LEU A 105 -20.42 22.19 -1.55
CA LEU A 105 -20.73 21.10 -2.47
C LEU A 105 -19.56 20.09 -2.56
N ARG A 106 -18.34 20.58 -2.75
CA ARG A 106 -17.14 19.74 -2.83
C ARG A 106 -16.97 18.88 -1.57
N ASP A 107 -17.16 19.46 -0.40
CA ASP A 107 -17.10 18.74 0.88
C ASP A 107 -18.24 17.70 0.99
N ALA A 108 -19.46 18.07 0.65
CA ALA A 108 -20.60 17.16 0.69
C ALA A 108 -20.44 15.96 -0.27
N LEU A 109 -19.91 16.19 -1.49
CA LEU A 109 -19.60 15.13 -2.43
C LEU A 109 -18.51 14.20 -1.89
N GLY A 110 -17.46 14.76 -1.29
CA GLY A 110 -16.40 13.97 -0.64
C GLY A 110 -16.96 13.08 0.46
N LYS A 111 -17.75 13.62 1.39
CA LYS A 111 -18.39 12.85 2.46
C LYS A 111 -19.31 11.75 1.90
N THR A 112 -20.05 12.05 0.82
CA THR A 112 -20.94 11.08 0.18
C THR A 112 -20.17 9.92 -0.45
N ILE A 113 -19.04 10.19 -1.10
CA ILE A 113 -18.16 9.17 -1.66
C ILE A 113 -17.60 8.27 -0.55
N VAL A 114 -17.04 8.86 0.52
CA VAL A 114 -16.51 8.10 1.67
C VAL A 114 -17.60 7.23 2.28
N ALA A 115 -18.79 7.79 2.55
CA ALA A 115 -19.90 7.04 3.11
C ALA A 115 -20.33 5.86 2.22
N ALA A 116 -20.35 6.05 0.90
CA ALA A 116 -20.68 4.98 -0.05
C ALA A 116 -19.62 3.88 -0.08
N LEU A 117 -18.33 4.22 -0.03
CA LEU A 117 -17.24 3.26 0.05
C LEU A 117 -17.31 2.44 1.36
N LEU A 118 -17.53 3.10 2.49
CA LEU A 118 -17.66 2.43 3.78
C LEU A 118 -18.89 1.53 3.83
N ASN A 119 -20.01 1.99 3.29
CA ASN A 119 -21.21 1.17 3.18
C ASN A 119 -20.96 -0.08 2.34
N LEU A 120 -20.28 0.07 1.19
CA LEU A 120 -19.90 -1.06 0.35
C LEU A 120 -18.97 -2.03 1.09
N ALA A 121 -17.97 -1.53 1.81
CA ALA A 121 -17.02 -2.34 2.57
C ALA A 121 -17.68 -3.18 3.66
N VAL A 122 -18.70 -2.63 4.32
CA VAL A 122 -19.44 -3.29 5.41
C VAL A 122 -20.50 -4.26 4.89
N HIS A 123 -21.28 -3.89 3.87
CA HIS A 123 -22.46 -4.63 3.46
C HIS A 123 -22.27 -5.50 2.22
N ASP A 124 -21.26 -5.23 1.38
CA ASP A 124 -20.90 -6.03 0.21
C ASP A 124 -19.37 -6.09 0.04
N ARG A 125 -18.74 -6.72 1.02
CA ARG A 125 -17.27 -6.88 1.04
C ARG A 125 -16.69 -7.48 -0.26
N PRO A 126 -17.28 -8.50 -0.89
CA PRO A 126 -16.77 -9.02 -2.15
C PRO A 126 -16.72 -7.98 -3.28
N ARG A 127 -17.72 -7.10 -3.34
CA ARG A 127 -17.75 -6.00 -4.32
C ARG A 127 -16.75 -4.91 -3.97
N PHE A 128 -16.59 -4.59 -2.68
CA PHE A 128 -15.56 -3.65 -2.22
C PHE A 128 -14.14 -4.16 -2.57
N LEU A 129 -13.85 -5.45 -2.35
CA LEU A 129 -12.56 -6.02 -2.71
C LEU A 129 -12.31 -5.96 -4.22
N ARG A 130 -13.33 -6.25 -5.05
CA ARG A 130 -13.20 -6.05 -6.52
C ARG A 130 -12.92 -4.60 -6.90
N LEU A 131 -13.48 -3.63 -6.18
CA LEU A 131 -13.17 -2.22 -6.38
C LEU A 131 -11.70 -1.94 -5.99
N CYS A 132 -11.23 -2.49 -4.88
CA CYS A 132 -9.83 -2.39 -4.48
C CYS A 132 -8.89 -3.04 -5.49
N ASP A 133 -9.23 -4.19 -6.08
CA ASP A 133 -8.40 -4.85 -7.12
C ASP A 133 -8.11 -3.91 -8.31
N TRP A 134 -9.07 -3.04 -8.67
CA TRP A 134 -8.90 -2.06 -9.75
C TRP A 134 -8.26 -0.75 -9.32
N HIS A 135 -8.48 -0.33 -8.07
CA HIS A 135 -8.13 1.02 -7.61
C HIS A 135 -7.23 1.02 -6.38
N ASN A 136 -6.57 -0.10 -6.06
CA ASN A 136 -5.78 -0.26 -4.83
C ASN A 136 -4.75 0.87 -4.64
N ASP A 137 -3.95 1.14 -5.67
CA ASP A 137 -2.89 2.15 -5.59
C ASP A 137 -3.47 3.57 -5.44
N ALA A 138 -4.57 3.85 -6.15
CA ALA A 138 -5.27 5.14 -6.02
C ALA A 138 -5.87 5.30 -4.62
N LEU A 139 -6.56 4.29 -4.10
CA LEU A 139 -7.15 4.32 -2.75
C LEU A 139 -6.07 4.44 -1.67
N LYS A 140 -5.03 3.64 -1.76
CA LYS A 140 -3.91 3.67 -0.81
C LYS A 140 -3.11 4.96 -0.89
N GLY A 141 -2.84 5.46 -2.10
CA GLY A 141 -2.16 6.73 -2.30
C GLY A 141 -2.96 7.89 -1.72
N MET A 142 -4.26 7.93 -1.98
CA MET A 142 -5.13 8.95 -1.40
C MET A 142 -5.24 8.83 0.13
N ALA A 143 -5.36 7.60 0.66
CA ALA A 143 -5.36 7.36 2.10
C ALA A 143 -4.05 7.79 2.80
N ALA A 144 -2.91 7.67 2.12
CA ALA A 144 -1.63 8.11 2.62
C ALA A 144 -1.45 9.65 2.59
N GLN A 145 -2.06 10.33 1.62
CA GLN A 145 -1.90 11.77 1.40
C GLN A 145 -2.97 12.63 2.08
N HIS A 146 -4.19 12.09 2.25
CA HIS A 146 -5.34 12.82 2.78
C HIS A 146 -5.79 12.19 4.11
N GLN A 147 -5.45 12.84 5.21
CA GLN A 147 -5.63 12.30 6.55
C GLN A 147 -7.10 11.92 6.87
N GLU A 148 -8.07 12.75 6.50
CA GLU A 148 -9.50 12.47 6.77
C GLU A 148 -9.98 11.24 5.99
N PHE A 149 -9.61 11.14 4.71
CA PHE A 149 -9.92 9.97 3.90
C PHE A 149 -9.22 8.72 4.43
N GLY A 150 -7.92 8.82 4.72
CA GLY A 150 -7.15 7.72 5.28
C GLY A 150 -7.73 7.20 6.60
N ALA A 151 -8.05 8.10 7.54
CA ALA A 151 -8.67 7.72 8.80
C ALA A 151 -10.02 7.00 8.63
N ALA A 152 -10.78 7.33 7.59
CA ALA A 152 -12.06 6.69 7.32
C ALA A 152 -11.94 5.30 6.68
N VAL A 153 -10.97 5.10 5.77
CA VAL A 153 -10.94 3.89 4.92
C VAL A 153 -9.87 2.88 5.30
N LEU A 154 -8.85 3.25 6.09
CA LEU A 154 -7.68 2.40 6.36
C LEU A 154 -8.04 1.04 6.96
N ASP A 155 -9.03 0.98 7.84
CA ASP A 155 -9.51 -0.27 8.44
C ASP A 155 -10.13 -1.25 7.44
N PHE A 156 -10.49 -0.77 6.26
CA PHE A 156 -11.16 -1.57 5.22
C PHE A 156 -10.24 -1.92 4.05
N LEU A 157 -9.11 -1.21 3.91
CA LEU A 157 -8.18 -1.45 2.80
C LEU A 157 -7.49 -2.82 2.95
N PRO A 158 -7.45 -3.62 1.87
CA PRO A 158 -6.76 -4.90 1.89
C PRO A 158 -5.26 -4.74 1.72
N PHE A 159 -4.51 -5.57 2.45
CA PHE A 159 -3.06 -5.75 2.31
C PHE A 159 -2.78 -7.19 1.91
N ALA A 160 -1.81 -7.38 1.02
CA ALA A 160 -1.33 -8.70 0.66
C ALA A 160 -0.60 -9.34 1.85
N THR A 161 -1.00 -10.54 2.24
CA THR A 161 -0.39 -11.25 3.38
C THR A 161 -0.04 -12.69 3.01
N SER A 162 0.69 -13.37 3.89
CA SER A 162 0.98 -14.81 3.75
C SER A 162 -0.27 -15.70 3.76
N GLN A 163 -1.47 -15.16 4.06
CA GLN A 163 -2.75 -15.86 4.03
C GLN A 163 -3.77 -15.20 3.09
N GLY A 164 -3.31 -14.51 2.04
CA GLY A 164 -4.16 -13.79 1.10
C GLY A 164 -4.40 -12.34 1.53
N GLN A 165 -5.42 -11.72 0.95
CA GLN A 165 -5.77 -10.33 1.23
C GLN A 165 -6.47 -10.20 2.59
N LEU A 166 -5.92 -9.41 3.50
CA LEU A 166 -6.49 -9.12 4.81
C LEU A 166 -6.52 -7.61 5.06
N THR A 167 -7.53 -7.14 5.75
CA THR A 167 -7.50 -5.81 6.36
C THR A 167 -6.62 -5.82 7.61
N LEU A 168 -6.16 -4.65 8.08
CA LEU A 168 -5.34 -4.60 9.31
C LEU A 168 -6.11 -5.07 10.56
N PRO A 169 -7.39 -4.74 10.77
CA PRO A 169 -8.18 -5.33 11.85
C PRO A 169 -8.28 -6.87 11.76
N ASP A 170 -8.53 -7.43 10.55
CA ASP A 170 -8.60 -8.89 10.35
C ASP A 170 -7.24 -9.57 10.62
N TYR A 171 -6.16 -8.92 10.19
CA TYR A 171 -4.80 -9.38 10.48
C TYR A 171 -4.55 -9.45 11.99
N LEU A 172 -4.83 -8.35 12.70
CA LEU A 172 -4.62 -8.26 14.16
C LEU A 172 -5.51 -9.22 14.94
N ALA A 173 -6.73 -9.49 14.46
CA ALA A 173 -7.61 -10.48 15.09
C ALA A 173 -7.05 -11.92 15.05
N ARG A 174 -6.19 -12.22 14.09
CA ARG A 174 -5.53 -13.54 13.93
C ARG A 174 -4.18 -13.63 14.66
N GLN A 175 -3.68 -12.52 15.21
CA GLN A 175 -2.40 -12.47 15.93
C GLN A 175 -2.61 -12.47 17.43
N SER A 176 -1.83 -13.30 18.13
CA SER A 176 -1.73 -13.22 19.59
C SER A 176 -0.87 -12.01 19.98
N PRO A 177 -1.18 -11.34 21.11
CA PRO A 177 -0.30 -10.30 21.63
C PRO A 177 1.11 -10.85 21.92
N GLY A 178 2.12 -10.04 21.64
CA GLY A 178 3.50 -10.34 22.00
C GLY A 178 3.73 -10.26 23.54
N ALA A 179 4.95 -10.55 23.97
CA ALA A 179 5.33 -10.55 25.36
C ALA A 179 5.13 -9.19 26.07
N ASN A 180 5.14 -8.10 25.33
CA ASN A 180 4.89 -6.73 25.81
C ASN A 180 3.39 -6.34 25.77
N GLY A 181 2.50 -7.28 25.48
CA GLY A 181 1.05 -7.04 25.34
C GLY A 181 0.63 -6.37 24.04
N LYS A 182 1.57 -5.98 23.17
CA LYS A 182 1.26 -5.39 21.86
C LYS A 182 1.06 -6.46 20.80
N ARG A 183 0.23 -6.18 19.81
CA ARG A 183 0.10 -7.00 18.61
C ARG A 183 1.11 -6.56 17.56
N LEU A 184 1.77 -7.52 16.91
CA LEU A 184 2.86 -7.25 15.98
C LEU A 184 2.34 -7.33 14.54
N LEU A 185 2.63 -6.29 13.75
CA LEU A 185 2.47 -6.28 12.30
C LEU A 185 3.82 -6.64 11.69
N TYR A 186 4.00 -7.90 11.32
CA TYR A 186 5.19 -8.36 10.60
C TYR A 186 5.07 -7.97 9.13
N PHE A 187 6.10 -7.34 8.58
CA PHE A 187 6.07 -6.88 7.19
C PHE A 187 7.45 -6.95 6.52
N PHE A 188 7.45 -6.89 5.21
CA PHE A 188 8.60 -6.71 4.34
C PHE A 188 8.19 -5.81 3.16
N THR A 189 9.17 -5.10 2.55
CA THR A 189 8.89 -4.01 1.61
C THR A 189 9.19 -4.36 0.15
N HIS A 190 9.77 -5.53 -0.14
CA HIS A 190 10.01 -5.96 -1.52
C HIS A 190 9.07 -7.08 -1.93
N GLU A 191 8.29 -6.86 -2.97
CA GLU A 191 7.33 -7.84 -3.47
C GLU A 191 7.98 -9.20 -3.80
N ALA A 192 9.18 -9.17 -4.40
CA ALA A 192 9.94 -10.38 -4.73
C ALA A 192 10.32 -11.22 -3.49
N ASP A 193 10.41 -10.61 -2.32
CA ASP A 193 10.77 -11.28 -1.07
C ASP A 193 9.63 -12.14 -0.49
N ALA A 194 8.45 -12.08 -1.06
CA ALA A 194 7.34 -12.94 -0.68
C ALA A 194 7.72 -14.43 -0.76
N ASN A 195 8.54 -14.81 -1.73
CA ASN A 195 9.00 -16.19 -1.92
C ASN A 195 9.86 -16.72 -0.75
N GLN A 196 10.53 -15.83 -0.02
CA GLN A 196 11.34 -16.21 1.14
C GLN A 196 10.61 -15.99 2.46
N PHE A 197 9.84 -14.91 2.60
CA PHE A 197 9.20 -14.56 3.87
C PHE A 197 7.87 -15.28 4.10
N TYR A 198 7.08 -15.58 3.08
CA TYR A 198 5.82 -16.30 3.29
C TYR A 198 6.01 -17.74 3.82
N PRO A 199 6.94 -18.56 3.27
CA PRO A 199 7.24 -19.87 3.87
C PRO A 199 7.75 -19.77 5.31
N LEU A 200 8.59 -18.76 5.59
CA LEU A 200 9.12 -18.51 6.93
C LEU A 200 8.00 -18.13 7.91
N CYS A 201 7.10 -17.22 7.53
CA CYS A 201 5.93 -16.86 8.33
C CYS A 201 5.07 -18.08 8.63
N GLN A 202 4.78 -18.90 7.61
CA GLN A 202 3.98 -20.12 7.75
C GLN A 202 4.61 -21.10 8.73
N ALA A 203 5.93 -21.32 8.64
CA ALA A 203 6.64 -22.24 9.51
C ALA A 203 6.66 -21.80 10.99
N HIS A 204 6.59 -20.48 11.24
CA HIS A 204 6.55 -19.90 12.58
C HIS A 204 5.13 -19.59 13.08
N GLY A 205 4.10 -19.89 12.31
CA GLY A 205 2.70 -19.62 12.69
C GLY A 205 2.38 -18.13 12.81
N ILE A 206 3.14 -17.25 12.11
CA ILE A 206 2.92 -15.81 12.06
C ILE A 206 2.39 -15.37 10.70
N LEU A 207 1.77 -14.21 10.65
CA LEU A 207 1.36 -13.57 9.41
C LEU A 207 2.40 -12.56 8.97
N GLY A 208 2.77 -12.56 7.68
CA GLY A 208 3.61 -11.55 7.08
C GLY A 208 2.83 -10.69 6.10
N ILE A 209 2.99 -9.37 6.16
CA ILE A 209 2.42 -8.41 5.21
C ILE A 209 3.46 -8.13 4.14
N ASN A 210 3.09 -8.29 2.88
CA ASN A 210 3.85 -7.74 1.77
C ASN A 210 3.47 -6.25 1.62
N ALA A 211 4.36 -5.39 2.06
CA ALA A 211 4.25 -3.94 1.96
C ALA A 211 5.10 -3.38 0.81
N GLY A 212 5.21 -4.14 -0.29
CA GLY A 212 5.94 -3.75 -1.50
C GLY A 212 5.23 -2.71 -2.36
N GLY A 213 3.95 -2.44 -2.09
CA GLY A 213 3.22 -1.35 -2.74
C GLY A 213 3.72 0.03 -2.29
N ALA A 214 3.67 1.01 -3.20
CA ALA A 214 4.25 2.35 -3.00
C ALA A 214 3.79 3.06 -1.71
N PHE A 215 2.61 2.76 -1.21
CA PHE A 215 2.02 3.42 -0.04
C PHE A 215 1.84 2.50 1.17
N ASP A 216 2.09 1.20 1.02
CA ASP A 216 1.77 0.20 2.04
C ASP A 216 2.50 0.46 3.36
N GLU A 217 3.82 0.67 3.33
CA GLU A 217 4.59 0.95 4.54
C GLU A 217 4.12 2.25 5.22
N THR A 218 3.85 3.31 4.43
CA THR A 218 3.33 4.57 4.97
C THR A 218 2.00 4.36 5.70
N LEU A 219 1.10 3.59 5.12
CA LEU A 219 -0.21 3.27 5.72
C LEU A 219 -0.07 2.40 6.98
N LEU A 220 0.85 1.42 6.99
CA LEU A 220 1.16 0.64 8.18
C LEU A 220 1.68 1.53 9.33
N ARG A 221 2.55 2.49 9.02
CA ARG A 221 3.03 3.48 10.00
C ARG A 221 1.92 4.39 10.50
N HIS A 222 1.04 4.86 9.60
CA HIS A 222 -0.14 5.64 9.99
C HIS A 222 -1.05 4.84 10.92
N TYR A 223 -1.31 3.57 10.61
CA TYR A 223 -2.11 2.69 11.45
C TYR A 223 -1.55 2.55 12.86
N VAL A 224 -0.25 2.29 12.98
CA VAL A 224 0.42 2.21 14.29
C VAL A 224 0.36 3.53 15.06
N SER A 225 0.49 4.66 14.38
CA SER A 225 0.39 5.98 15.01
C SER A 225 -1.01 6.29 15.57
N GLN A 226 -2.05 5.71 14.96
CA GLN A 226 -3.44 5.80 15.44
C GLN A 226 -3.75 4.82 16.59
N HIS A 227 -2.91 3.78 16.80
CA HIS A 227 -3.08 2.76 17.83
C HIS A 227 -1.87 2.71 18.79
N PRO A 228 -1.52 3.83 19.44
CA PRO A 228 -0.31 3.92 20.28
C PRO A 228 -0.39 2.92 21.44
N GLY A 229 0.70 2.18 21.65
CA GLY A 229 0.79 1.20 22.74
C GLY A 229 0.06 -0.13 22.50
N GLN A 230 -0.74 -0.27 21.44
CA GLN A 230 -1.49 -1.49 21.12
C GLN A 230 -0.86 -2.30 19.99
N VAL A 231 -0.27 -1.63 19.01
CA VAL A 231 0.29 -2.22 17.79
C VAL A 231 1.73 -1.79 17.62
N GLU A 232 2.56 -2.67 17.08
CA GLU A 232 3.96 -2.41 16.77
C GLU A 232 4.34 -3.02 15.41
N LEU A 233 5.11 -2.28 14.60
CA LEU A 233 5.67 -2.77 13.35
C LEU A 233 6.92 -3.61 13.61
N LYS A 234 6.98 -4.78 12.98
CA LYS A 234 8.12 -5.69 13.07
C LYS A 234 8.59 -6.10 11.66
N PRO A 235 9.64 -5.48 11.10
CA PRO A 235 10.16 -5.88 9.81
C PRO A 235 10.75 -7.30 9.88
N LEU A 236 10.45 -8.11 8.85
CA LEU A 236 10.92 -9.49 8.73
C LEU A 236 12.38 -9.57 8.25
N ASP A 237 12.83 -8.56 7.55
CA ASP A 237 14.13 -8.47 6.90
C ASP A 237 15.26 -7.95 7.81
N ARG A 238 15.13 -8.12 9.14
CA ARG A 238 16.13 -7.68 10.12
C ARG A 238 16.73 -8.82 10.89
N LEU A 239 18.04 -8.78 11.04
CA LEU A 239 18.83 -9.78 11.76
C LEU A 239 18.53 -9.82 13.27
N ASP A 240 18.06 -8.72 13.85
CA ASP A 240 17.67 -8.61 15.26
C ASP A 240 16.40 -9.43 15.60
N ASN A 241 15.74 -10.01 14.58
CA ASN A 241 14.63 -10.91 14.77
C ASN A 241 15.11 -12.33 15.15
N SER A 242 15.76 -12.45 16.32
CA SER A 242 16.37 -13.69 16.82
C SER A 242 15.36 -14.84 16.97
N ALA A 243 14.08 -14.56 17.06
CA ALA A 243 13.03 -15.58 17.09
C ALA A 243 12.90 -16.30 15.73
N LEU A 244 13.11 -15.59 14.63
CA LEU A 244 13.05 -16.16 13.27
C LEU A 244 14.41 -16.73 12.83
N TYR A 245 15.51 -16.11 13.23
CA TYR A 245 16.87 -16.43 12.81
C TYR A 245 17.79 -16.69 14.02
N PRO A 246 17.52 -17.71 14.82
CA PRO A 246 18.36 -18.00 15.99
C PRO A 246 19.80 -18.26 15.58
N PRO A 247 20.76 -17.69 16.32
CA PRO A 247 22.16 -17.96 16.09
C PRO A 247 22.50 -19.42 16.42
N LEU A 248 23.46 -19.99 15.69
CA LEU A 248 24.04 -21.27 16.07
C LEU A 248 24.93 -21.11 17.30
N ASP A 249 25.17 -22.21 18.01
CA ASP A 249 26.19 -22.25 19.05
C ASP A 249 27.62 -22.07 18.48
N ALA A 250 28.58 -21.80 19.36
CA ALA A 250 29.93 -21.48 18.96
C ALA A 250 30.62 -22.65 18.20
N ALA A 251 30.33 -23.90 18.57
CA ALA A 251 30.90 -25.07 17.92
C ALA A 251 30.38 -25.24 16.50
N ALA A 252 29.08 -25.09 16.31
CA ALA A 252 28.45 -25.12 15.00
C ALA A 252 28.89 -23.94 14.11
N GLN A 253 29.06 -22.73 14.68
CA GLN A 253 29.61 -21.59 13.94
C GLN A 253 31.04 -21.87 13.42
N LEU A 254 31.89 -22.45 14.25
CA LEU A 254 33.26 -22.84 13.86
C LEU A 254 33.26 -23.88 12.73
N ARG A 255 32.39 -24.88 12.80
CA ARG A 255 32.22 -25.90 11.75
C ARG A 255 31.86 -25.30 10.40
N TYR A 256 31.02 -24.30 10.35
CA TYR A 256 30.60 -23.64 9.10
C TYR A 256 31.53 -22.47 8.68
N ALA A 257 32.52 -22.09 9.46
CA ALA A 257 33.41 -20.97 9.14
C ALA A 257 34.14 -21.12 7.78
N PRO A 258 34.60 -22.32 7.34
CA PRO A 258 35.17 -22.48 6.01
C PRO A 258 34.16 -22.19 4.89
N LEU A 259 32.90 -22.65 5.03
CA LEU A 259 31.81 -22.38 4.07
C LEU A 259 31.53 -20.89 3.98
N ILE A 260 31.44 -20.19 5.11
CA ILE A 260 31.18 -18.76 5.13
C ILE A 260 32.28 -17.99 4.40
N ARG A 261 33.57 -18.32 4.66
CA ARG A 261 34.69 -17.70 3.93
C ARG A 261 34.66 -17.97 2.44
N ALA A 262 34.28 -19.18 2.01
CA ALA A 262 34.14 -19.52 0.60
C ALA A 262 32.98 -18.73 -0.05
N MET A 263 31.87 -18.61 0.65
CA MET A 263 30.70 -17.84 0.18
C MET A 263 31.02 -16.35 0.07
N ASP A 264 31.64 -15.74 1.08
CA ASP A 264 32.05 -14.33 1.04
C ASP A 264 33.04 -14.05 -0.11
N ARG A 265 33.94 -15.00 -0.43
CA ARG A 265 34.83 -14.88 -1.59
C ARG A 265 34.04 -14.93 -2.90
N ALA A 266 33.13 -15.89 -3.04
CA ALA A 266 32.27 -15.99 -4.23
C ALA A 266 31.39 -14.76 -4.43
N LEU A 267 30.84 -14.20 -3.34
CA LEU A 267 30.07 -12.95 -3.37
C LEU A 267 30.96 -11.77 -3.81
N ALA A 268 32.17 -11.68 -3.33
CA ALA A 268 33.13 -10.64 -3.73
C ALA A 268 33.55 -10.78 -5.21
N GLU A 269 33.80 -11.99 -5.69
CA GLU A 269 34.11 -12.28 -7.11
C GLU A 269 32.92 -11.93 -8.04
N ALA A 270 31.70 -12.12 -7.55
CA ALA A 270 30.47 -11.77 -8.25
C ALA A 270 30.09 -10.29 -8.11
N GLU A 271 30.91 -9.48 -7.43
CA GLU A 271 30.62 -8.07 -7.10
C GLU A 271 29.27 -7.88 -6.38
N ALA A 272 28.77 -8.92 -5.70
CA ALA A 272 27.54 -8.87 -4.95
C ALA A 272 27.75 -8.20 -3.59
N PRO A 273 27.04 -7.10 -3.27
CA PRO A 273 27.21 -6.40 -2.00
C PRO A 273 26.47 -7.14 -0.87
N ALA A 274 26.93 -8.33 -0.50
CA ALA A 274 26.33 -9.15 0.55
C ALA A 274 27.40 -9.80 1.43
N ARG A 275 27.01 -10.13 2.68
CA ARG A 275 27.81 -10.89 3.63
C ARG A 275 27.10 -12.17 4.01
N ALA A 276 27.79 -13.30 3.95
CA ALA A 276 27.22 -14.56 4.33
C ALA A 276 27.26 -14.76 5.86
N GLN A 277 26.17 -15.27 6.40
CA GLN A 277 26.06 -15.71 7.79
C GLN A 277 25.35 -17.05 7.86
N ILE A 278 25.67 -17.86 8.85
CA ILE A 278 24.98 -19.13 9.08
C ILE A 278 23.98 -18.97 10.22
N ARG A 279 22.74 -19.43 10.01
CA ARG A 279 21.66 -19.47 11.00
C ARG A 279 20.93 -20.80 10.88
N GLN A 280 20.14 -21.14 11.87
CA GLN A 280 19.24 -22.28 11.76
C GLN A 280 17.80 -21.77 11.86
N PHE A 281 17.03 -21.96 10.80
CA PHE A 281 15.65 -21.47 10.76
C PHE A 281 14.73 -22.44 10.00
N GLN A 282 13.44 -22.23 10.15
CA GLN A 282 12.40 -23.00 9.48
C GLN A 282 11.76 -22.12 8.38
N PRO A 283 11.30 -22.74 7.28
CA PRO A 283 11.31 -24.18 7.01
C PRO A 283 12.67 -24.70 6.52
N ALA A 284 12.98 -25.97 6.82
CA ALA A 284 14.28 -26.54 6.46
C ALA A 284 14.57 -26.61 4.95
N HIS A 285 13.53 -26.57 4.09
CA HIS A 285 13.69 -26.53 2.63
C HIS A 285 14.10 -25.16 2.08
N LEU A 286 14.05 -24.12 2.89
CA LEU A 286 14.53 -22.78 2.52
C LEU A 286 16.03 -22.73 2.78
N SER A 287 16.85 -22.71 1.71
CA SER A 287 18.31 -22.80 1.82
C SER A 287 18.96 -21.52 2.32
N ALA A 288 18.40 -20.38 1.97
CA ALA A 288 18.92 -19.08 2.34
C ALA A 288 17.83 -18.02 2.37
N VAL A 289 18.07 -16.94 3.11
CA VAL A 289 17.24 -15.71 3.15
C VAL A 289 18.18 -14.53 2.99
N VAL A 290 17.78 -13.56 2.17
CA VAL A 290 18.47 -12.28 2.03
C VAL A 290 17.75 -11.25 2.87
N LEU A 291 18.47 -10.59 3.77
CA LEU A 291 17.95 -9.51 4.58
C LEU A 291 18.45 -8.18 4.03
N SER A 292 17.55 -7.34 3.61
CA SER A 292 17.84 -6.01 3.06
C SER A 292 18.10 -4.96 4.16
N GLY A 293 17.63 -5.23 5.37
CA GLY A 293 17.81 -4.37 6.53
C GLY A 293 17.17 -2.98 6.34
N GLN A 294 17.76 -1.98 6.98
CA GLN A 294 17.30 -0.57 6.85
C GLN A 294 17.65 0.08 5.50
N ARG A 295 18.44 -0.61 4.66
CA ARG A 295 19.00 -0.05 3.44
C ARG A 295 17.92 0.42 2.47
N LEU A 296 16.92 -0.41 2.25
CA LEU A 296 15.89 -0.17 1.25
C LEU A 296 14.84 0.81 1.77
N THR A 297 14.42 0.68 3.02
CA THR A 297 13.48 1.62 3.65
C THR A 297 14.01 3.06 3.65
N ALA A 298 15.30 3.25 3.91
CA ALA A 298 15.93 4.57 3.86
C ALA A 298 16.04 5.10 2.42
N PHE A 299 16.25 4.22 1.45
CA PHE A 299 16.31 4.56 0.04
C PHE A 299 14.94 5.01 -0.48
N ASP A 300 13.89 4.24 -0.21
CA ASP A 300 12.52 4.54 -0.62
C ASP A 300 11.99 5.81 0.04
N GLN A 301 12.29 6.03 1.33
CA GLN A 301 11.95 7.27 2.03
C GLN A 301 12.64 8.49 1.42
N MET A 302 13.88 8.34 1.01
CA MET A 302 14.62 9.42 0.37
C MET A 302 14.12 9.71 -1.05
N GLU A 303 13.78 8.68 -1.82
CA GLU A 303 13.19 8.83 -3.15
C GLU A 303 11.82 9.54 -3.07
N GLN A 304 10.98 9.16 -2.10
CA GLN A 304 9.72 9.86 -1.82
C GLN A 304 9.90 11.30 -1.33
N MET A 305 10.95 11.59 -0.55
CA MET A 305 11.29 12.96 -0.16
C MET A 305 11.75 13.81 -1.35
N LEU A 306 12.49 13.21 -2.27
CA LEU A 306 12.96 13.88 -3.49
C LEU A 306 11.81 14.17 -4.45
N GLU A 307 10.88 13.23 -4.63
CA GLU A 307 9.69 13.45 -5.46
C GLU A 307 8.78 14.56 -4.93
N LYS A 308 8.71 14.72 -3.60
CA LYS A 308 7.90 15.76 -2.94
C LYS A 308 8.59 17.13 -2.84
N SER A 309 9.88 17.19 -3.07
CA SER A 309 10.67 18.42 -2.91
C SER A 309 10.78 19.18 -4.25
N LEU A 310 10.14 20.35 -4.32
CA LEU A 310 10.29 21.32 -5.43
C LEU A 310 11.70 21.93 -5.53
N LEU A 311 12.60 21.63 -4.58
CA LEU A 311 13.98 22.12 -4.51
C LEU A 311 14.95 21.07 -5.12
N MET A 312 14.66 20.65 -6.35
CA MET A 312 15.24 19.47 -7.00
C MET A 312 16.76 19.55 -7.27
N ASN A 313 17.35 20.73 -7.44
CA ASN A 313 18.73 20.80 -7.96
C ASN A 313 19.82 20.72 -6.88
N GLU A 314 19.61 21.28 -5.69
CA GLU A 314 20.62 21.26 -4.63
C GLU A 314 20.57 19.99 -3.77
N LEU A 315 19.39 19.38 -3.65
CA LEU A 315 19.21 18.12 -2.91
C LEU A 315 19.52 16.89 -3.75
N ALA A 316 19.53 16.97 -5.07
CA ALA A 316 19.77 15.84 -5.97
C ALA A 316 21.23 15.30 -5.86
N GLU A 317 22.22 16.16 -5.65
CA GLU A 317 23.61 15.73 -5.44
C GLU A 317 23.80 15.03 -4.09
N LEU A 318 23.25 15.62 -3.01
CA LEU A 318 23.28 15.00 -1.67
C LEU A 318 22.53 13.67 -1.63
N ALA A 319 21.40 13.59 -2.32
CA ALA A 319 20.63 12.35 -2.46
C ALA A 319 21.38 11.30 -3.29
N GLY A 320 22.12 11.72 -4.31
CA GLY A 320 23.01 10.84 -5.07
C GLY A 320 24.08 10.19 -4.19
N GLU A 321 24.76 10.98 -3.35
CA GLU A 321 25.78 10.48 -2.42
C GLU A 321 25.20 9.52 -1.37
N VAL A 322 24.05 9.86 -0.78
CA VAL A 322 23.37 9.00 0.21
C VAL A 322 22.89 7.72 -0.46
N ARG A 323 22.35 7.80 -1.68
CA ARG A 323 21.94 6.64 -2.49
C ARG A 323 23.10 5.71 -2.75
N ASP A 324 24.24 6.23 -3.19
CA ASP A 324 25.44 5.44 -3.47
C ASP A 324 26.03 4.83 -2.19
N ARG A 325 25.95 5.54 -1.07
CA ARG A 325 26.35 5.02 0.23
C ARG A 325 25.45 3.89 0.72
N LEU A 326 24.14 4.02 0.56
CA LEU A 326 23.16 2.97 0.89
C LEU A 326 23.32 1.75 -0.04
N ARG A 327 23.57 1.94 -1.34
CA ARG A 327 23.84 0.85 -2.29
C ARG A 327 25.09 0.05 -1.94
N ARG A 328 26.08 0.66 -1.29
CA ARG A 328 27.33 0.02 -0.87
C ARG A 328 27.25 -0.73 0.46
N GLN A 329 26.16 -0.54 1.24
CA GLN A 329 25.99 -1.34 2.45
C GLN A 329 25.72 -2.79 2.08
N PRO A 330 26.46 -3.75 2.65
CA PRO A 330 26.23 -5.15 2.32
C PRO A 330 24.88 -5.63 2.85
N LEU A 331 24.23 -6.47 2.06
CA LEU A 331 23.07 -7.26 2.48
C LEU A 331 23.53 -8.42 3.38
N ASP A 332 22.67 -8.92 4.25
CA ASP A 332 22.94 -10.14 5.00
C ASP A 332 22.33 -11.34 4.26
N LEU A 333 23.21 -12.25 3.79
CA LEU A 333 22.81 -13.55 3.22
C LEU A 333 22.84 -14.58 4.33
N LEU A 334 21.69 -14.99 4.83
CA LEU A 334 21.57 -16.02 5.85
C LEU A 334 21.45 -17.40 5.21
N LEU A 335 22.46 -18.25 5.41
CA LEU A 335 22.43 -19.66 5.01
C LEU A 335 21.76 -20.48 6.12
N ASN A 336 20.85 -21.39 5.73
CA ASN A 336 20.12 -22.22 6.69
C ASN A 336 20.86 -23.53 7.00
N ALA A 337 21.42 -23.66 8.17
CA ALA A 337 22.09 -24.88 8.62
C ALA A 337 21.18 -26.12 8.66
N ALA A 338 19.86 -25.94 8.68
CA ALA A 338 18.91 -27.06 8.60
C ALA A 338 18.70 -27.57 7.17
N HIS A 339 19.14 -26.85 6.14
CA HIS A 339 18.94 -27.23 4.74
C HIS A 339 19.99 -28.26 4.28
N PRO A 340 19.60 -29.40 3.65
CA PRO A 340 20.54 -30.46 3.25
C PRO A 340 21.68 -29.98 2.35
N LEU A 341 21.41 -29.06 1.40
CA LEU A 341 22.45 -28.48 0.54
C LEU A 341 23.51 -27.71 1.37
N VAL A 342 23.07 -26.90 2.34
CA VAL A 342 23.98 -26.11 3.19
C VAL A 342 24.83 -27.02 4.07
N GLN A 343 24.23 -28.10 4.59
CA GLN A 343 24.96 -29.12 5.34
C GLN A 343 26.04 -29.78 4.47
N ARG A 344 25.69 -30.19 3.25
CA ARG A 344 26.62 -30.81 2.30
C ARG A 344 27.75 -29.85 1.87
N LEU A 345 27.42 -28.60 1.63
CA LEU A 345 28.44 -27.57 1.33
C LEU A 345 29.38 -27.33 2.53
N GLY A 346 28.84 -27.39 3.76
CA GLY A 346 29.66 -27.30 4.98
C GLY A 346 30.67 -28.44 5.09
N GLU A 347 30.25 -29.67 4.77
CA GLU A 347 31.15 -30.83 4.73
C GLU A 347 32.25 -30.72 3.67
N LEU A 348 31.87 -30.24 2.46
CA LEU A 348 32.85 -30.09 1.35
C LEU A 348 33.82 -28.92 1.54
N ALA A 349 33.44 -27.91 2.31
CA ALA A 349 34.31 -26.77 2.60
C ALA A 349 35.25 -27.00 3.77
N ASP A 350 35.09 -28.09 4.50
CA ASP A 350 35.99 -28.48 5.60
C ASP A 350 37.35 -28.97 5.03
N PRO A 351 38.46 -28.31 5.39
CA PRO A 351 39.79 -28.71 4.89
C PRO A 351 40.28 -30.09 5.33
N ASP A 352 39.60 -30.71 6.30
CA ASP A 352 39.92 -32.05 6.81
C ASP A 352 39.11 -33.16 6.09
N HIS A 353 38.34 -32.80 5.09
CA HIS A 353 37.63 -33.66 4.13
C HIS A 353 38.22 -33.50 2.73
#